data_bfcb5d2c6364d4eac0d2bdfa0be42402
#
_entry.id   bfcb5d2c6364d4eac0d2bdfa0be42402
#
_cell.length_a   1.000
_cell.length_b   1.000
_cell.length_c   1.000
_cell.angle_alpha   90.00
_cell.angle_beta   90.00
_cell.angle_gamma   90.00
#
_symmetry.space_group_name_H-M   'P 1'
#
loop_
_entity.id
_entity.type
_entity.pdbx_description
1 polymer ?
#
loop_
_entity_poly.entity_id
_entity_poly.type
_entity_poly.pdbx_seq_one_letter_code
_entity_poly.pdbx_strand_id
1 'polypeptide(L)'
;MPAGPIGLVEVEERAWVEVDLAALWANYRLLAGRAGGEVIPVLKADAYGHGALPLGRFLEGKGVGRFAVATLEEGRRLREGGIKGEVLLLGSLHPLEAEEALELGLVPTLSTLEAAEALSQRARALGLVPRAHLKVDTGMNRVGFPWEEAASALRAVEALGVRVEGVYTHLATAGEDAAFVETQRRRFQEVRRALGEGYFYHLENSLGLLRHGATAGVRVGLALYGLVPGFGLRPILRILARPTLVKRLKAGDRVGYGGVYVARGGEWLATLPVGYADGLPWGAVRFVKGPDGRLLEVAGRISMDQTTVLLPGPVGLEAVFEVLSADFGPTGLLAWAEARGTLPYEVAVHLSRRLPRRYLE
;
A
#
# COMPACT_ATOMS: atom_id res chain seq x y z
N MET A 1 -41.66 10.36 31.97
CA MET A 1 -40.40 11.09 31.82
C MET A 1 -39.65 10.43 30.71
N PRO A 2 -39.39 11.04 29.55
CA PRO A 2 -38.53 10.45 28.52
C PRO A 2 -37.07 10.48 29.02
N ALA A 3 -36.43 9.32 28.95
CA ALA A 3 -34.99 9.22 29.21
C ALA A 3 -34.24 10.16 28.24
N GLY A 4 -33.46 11.09 28.77
CA GLY A 4 -32.57 11.94 27.99
C GLY A 4 -31.59 11.11 27.17
N PRO A 5 -30.99 11.69 26.09
CA PRO A 5 -30.05 10.97 25.27
C PRO A 5 -28.89 10.48 26.15
N ILE A 6 -28.65 9.18 26.13
CA ILE A 6 -27.45 8.59 26.72
C ILE A 6 -26.29 9.21 25.94
N GLY A 7 -25.54 10.11 26.60
CA GLY A 7 -24.33 10.64 26.03
C GLY A 7 -23.43 9.46 25.62
N LEU A 8 -23.10 9.38 24.33
CA LEU A 8 -22.13 8.42 23.83
C LEU A 8 -20.80 8.73 24.55
N VAL A 9 -20.46 7.94 25.55
CA VAL A 9 -19.10 7.90 26.07
C VAL A 9 -18.22 7.44 24.90
N GLU A 10 -17.24 8.23 24.50
CA GLU A 10 -16.25 7.76 23.53
C GLU A 10 -15.64 6.47 24.09
N VAL A 11 -16.03 5.35 23.49
CA VAL A 11 -15.45 4.05 23.88
C VAL A 11 -14.03 4.04 23.35
N GLU A 12 -13.06 4.11 24.24
CA GLU A 12 -11.66 3.94 23.85
C GLU A 12 -11.47 2.59 23.15
N GLU A 13 -10.88 2.64 21.97
CA GLU A 13 -10.65 1.47 21.14
C GLU A 13 -9.73 0.47 21.84
N ARG A 14 -10.12 -0.80 21.82
CA ARG A 14 -9.34 -1.88 22.43
C ARG A 14 -8.15 -2.33 21.58
N ALA A 15 -8.29 -2.18 20.25
CA ALA A 15 -7.21 -2.42 19.29
C ALA A 15 -7.37 -1.47 18.10
N TRP A 16 -6.26 -0.92 17.62
CA TRP A 16 -6.26 0.06 16.52
C TRP A 16 -4.95 0.02 15.75
N VAL A 17 -4.98 0.58 14.55
CA VAL A 17 -3.81 0.86 13.73
C VAL A 17 -3.42 2.31 13.89
N GLU A 18 -2.14 2.60 14.02
CA GLU A 18 -1.59 3.93 13.87
C GLU A 18 -0.76 4.04 12.60
N VAL A 19 -0.93 5.16 11.89
CA VAL A 19 -0.20 5.49 10.67
C VAL A 19 0.51 6.82 10.88
N ASP A 20 1.84 6.79 10.83
CA ASP A 20 2.73 7.94 11.04
C ASP A 20 2.86 8.74 9.73
N LEU A 21 2.16 9.88 9.66
CA LEU A 21 2.18 10.79 8.51
C LEU A 21 3.50 11.56 8.40
N ALA A 22 4.17 11.84 9.53
CA ALA A 22 5.47 12.49 9.50
C ALA A 22 6.53 11.56 8.90
N ALA A 23 6.49 10.26 9.23
CA ALA A 23 7.35 9.25 8.60
C ALA A 23 7.01 9.06 7.10
N LEU A 24 5.72 9.06 6.72
CA LEU A 24 5.29 9.05 5.32
C LEU A 24 5.91 10.21 4.54
N TRP A 25 5.84 11.41 5.09
CA TRP A 25 6.40 12.60 4.44
C TRP A 25 7.93 12.55 4.36
N ALA A 26 8.61 12.07 5.40
CA ALA A 26 10.05 11.87 5.38
C ALA A 26 10.47 10.86 4.30
N ASN A 27 9.76 9.74 4.17
CA ASN A 27 9.97 8.76 3.12
C ASN A 27 9.78 9.38 1.72
N TYR A 28 8.66 10.11 1.51
CA TYR A 28 8.40 10.77 0.24
C TYR A 28 9.52 11.74 -0.15
N ARG A 29 9.95 12.61 0.78
CA ARG A 29 11.04 13.57 0.54
C ARG A 29 12.36 12.89 0.18
N LEU A 30 12.68 11.80 0.88
CA LEU A 30 13.89 11.01 0.59
C LEU A 30 13.83 10.42 -0.83
N LEU A 31 12.68 9.87 -1.22
CA LEU A 31 12.46 9.30 -2.55
C LEU A 31 12.49 10.38 -3.64
N ALA A 32 11.88 11.54 -3.40
CA ALA A 32 11.92 12.67 -4.32
C ALA A 32 13.33 13.21 -4.52
N GLY A 33 14.12 13.32 -3.45
CA GLY A 33 15.52 13.72 -3.53
C GLY A 33 16.39 12.74 -4.33
N ARG A 34 16.08 11.44 -4.26
CA ARG A 34 16.79 10.40 -5.04
C ARG A 34 16.36 10.34 -6.50
N ALA A 35 15.09 10.63 -6.78
CA ALA A 35 14.54 10.56 -8.13
C ALA A 35 15.09 11.69 -9.03
N GLY A 36 15.42 12.84 -8.47
CA GLY A 36 15.83 14.02 -9.24
C GLY A 36 14.73 14.54 -10.18
N GLY A 37 13.49 14.10 -9.98
CA GLY A 37 12.34 14.42 -10.81
C GLY A 37 11.02 14.05 -10.12
N GLU A 38 9.95 13.96 -10.91
CA GLU A 38 8.62 13.71 -10.36
C GLU A 38 8.48 12.28 -9.80
N VAL A 39 7.91 12.23 -8.60
CA VAL A 39 7.59 10.99 -7.88
C VAL A 39 6.08 10.91 -7.73
N ILE A 40 5.50 9.82 -8.22
CA ILE A 40 4.06 9.53 -8.15
C ILE A 40 3.80 8.55 -7.00
N PRO A 41 3.15 8.97 -5.89
CA PRO A 41 2.65 8.07 -4.87
C PRO A 41 1.61 7.10 -5.42
N VAL A 42 1.80 5.80 -5.14
CA VAL A 42 0.88 4.73 -5.54
C VAL A 42 -0.01 4.38 -4.37
N LEU A 43 -1.29 4.75 -4.45
CA LEU A 43 -2.29 4.60 -3.39
C LEU A 43 -3.25 3.41 -3.59
N LYS A 44 -2.97 2.52 -4.54
CA LYS A 44 -3.78 1.33 -4.81
C LYS A 44 -3.88 0.41 -3.58
N ALA A 45 -4.89 -0.48 -3.57
CA ALA A 45 -5.18 -1.41 -2.48
C ALA A 45 -5.26 -0.68 -1.12
N ASP A 46 -6.02 0.44 -1.11
CA ASP A 46 -6.16 1.32 0.06
C ASP A 46 -4.80 1.80 0.61
N ALA A 47 -3.93 2.28 -0.29
CA ALA A 47 -2.54 2.65 0.04
C ALA A 47 -1.79 1.49 0.70
N TYR A 48 -1.86 0.29 0.10
CA TYR A 48 -1.28 -0.94 0.67
C TYR A 48 -1.78 -1.22 2.10
N GLY A 49 -3.08 -0.99 2.33
CA GLY A 49 -3.73 -1.20 3.63
C GLY A 49 -3.57 -0.04 4.63
N HIS A 50 -2.87 1.03 4.28
CA HIS A 50 -2.59 2.16 5.17
C HIS A 50 -3.69 3.23 5.19
N GLY A 51 -4.63 3.21 4.21
CA GLY A 51 -5.70 4.19 4.07
C GLY A 51 -5.44 5.23 2.98
N ALA A 52 -5.92 4.97 1.76
CA ALA A 52 -5.61 5.78 0.57
C ALA A 52 -6.06 7.24 0.69
N LEU A 53 -7.28 7.46 1.17
CA LEU A 53 -7.83 8.82 1.22
C LEU A 53 -7.14 9.73 2.25
N PRO A 54 -6.93 9.34 3.51
CA PRO A 54 -6.18 10.14 4.46
C PRO A 54 -4.75 10.43 4.00
N LEU A 55 -4.04 9.43 3.49
CA LEU A 55 -2.68 9.60 2.99
C LEU A 55 -2.64 10.50 1.74
N GLY A 56 -3.59 10.32 0.82
CA GLY A 56 -3.72 11.17 -0.36
C GLY A 56 -3.95 12.63 0.00
N ARG A 57 -4.90 12.91 0.90
CA ARG A 57 -5.18 14.27 1.39
C ARG A 57 -3.96 14.91 2.06
N PHE A 58 -3.26 14.15 2.91
CA PHE A 58 -2.05 14.64 3.57
C PHE A 58 -0.97 15.00 2.54
N LEU A 59 -0.68 14.10 1.60
CA LEU A 59 0.32 14.34 0.56
C LEU A 59 -0.08 15.48 -0.38
N GLU A 60 -1.35 15.58 -0.76
CA GLU A 60 -1.87 16.70 -1.54
C GLU A 60 -1.72 18.03 -0.80
N GLY A 61 -2.00 18.06 0.50
CA GLY A 61 -1.76 19.21 1.37
C GLY A 61 -0.28 19.61 1.48
N LYS A 62 0.65 18.68 1.23
CA LYS A 62 2.09 18.95 1.13
C LYS A 62 2.55 19.34 -0.29
N GLY A 63 1.62 19.46 -1.24
CA GLY A 63 1.90 19.91 -2.62
C GLY A 63 2.13 18.77 -3.62
N VAL A 64 1.83 17.53 -3.27
CA VAL A 64 1.88 16.42 -4.24
C VAL A 64 0.68 16.50 -5.16
N GLY A 65 0.91 16.71 -6.45
CA GLY A 65 -0.14 16.97 -7.44
C GLY A 65 -0.60 15.75 -8.25
N ARG A 66 0.06 14.59 -8.11
CA ARG A 66 -0.24 13.39 -8.91
C ARG A 66 -0.19 12.14 -8.06
N PHE A 67 -1.17 11.26 -8.26
CA PHE A 67 -1.31 9.97 -7.55
C PHE A 67 -1.58 8.85 -8.56
N ALA A 68 -1.37 7.61 -8.15
CA ALA A 68 -1.71 6.47 -8.99
C ALA A 68 -2.46 5.40 -8.18
N VAL A 69 -3.49 4.83 -8.80
CA VAL A 69 -4.30 3.73 -8.28
C VAL A 69 -4.38 2.59 -9.30
N ALA A 70 -4.92 1.44 -8.93
CA ALA A 70 -5.01 0.31 -9.85
C ALA A 70 -6.35 0.25 -10.58
N THR A 71 -7.46 0.61 -9.94
CA THR A 71 -8.82 0.41 -10.43
C THR A 71 -9.63 1.71 -10.50
N LEU A 72 -10.66 1.70 -11.33
CA LEU A 72 -11.62 2.79 -11.44
C LEU A 72 -12.28 3.10 -10.07
N GLU A 73 -12.67 2.07 -9.34
CA GLU A 73 -13.29 2.20 -8.02
C GLU A 73 -12.37 2.89 -6.99
N GLU A 74 -11.08 2.59 -7.01
CA GLU A 74 -10.10 3.30 -6.18
C GLU A 74 -10.00 4.78 -6.56
N GLY A 75 -9.99 5.07 -7.87
CA GLY A 75 -10.01 6.43 -8.39
C GLY A 75 -11.26 7.19 -7.97
N ARG A 76 -12.43 6.56 -8.07
CA ARG A 76 -13.72 7.12 -7.62
C ARG A 76 -13.67 7.52 -6.16
N ARG A 77 -13.22 6.62 -5.28
CA ARG A 77 -13.09 6.90 -3.83
C ARG A 77 -12.20 8.09 -3.54
N LEU A 78 -11.10 8.25 -4.26
CA LEU A 78 -10.25 9.43 -4.09
C LEU A 78 -10.97 10.70 -4.54
N ARG A 79 -11.71 10.68 -5.65
CA ARG A 79 -12.50 11.82 -6.13
C ARG A 79 -13.64 12.21 -5.20
N GLU A 80 -14.45 11.24 -4.76
CA GLU A 80 -15.49 11.43 -3.76
C GLU A 80 -14.92 11.95 -2.43
N GLY A 81 -13.73 11.50 -2.09
CA GLY A 81 -12.96 11.98 -0.95
C GLY A 81 -12.34 13.38 -1.12
N GLY A 82 -12.52 14.05 -2.26
CA GLY A 82 -12.11 15.42 -2.52
C GLY A 82 -10.67 15.60 -2.99
N ILE A 83 -9.96 14.55 -3.37
CA ILE A 83 -8.63 14.65 -4.02
C ILE A 83 -8.80 15.35 -5.37
N LYS A 84 -8.07 16.45 -5.56
CA LYS A 84 -8.11 17.30 -6.78
C LYS A 84 -6.93 17.02 -7.72
N GLY A 85 -5.81 16.56 -7.19
CA GLY A 85 -4.62 16.20 -7.95
C GLY A 85 -4.92 15.17 -9.04
N GLU A 86 -4.03 15.04 -10.00
CA GLU A 86 -4.17 14.05 -11.06
C GLU A 86 -4.16 12.62 -10.49
N VAL A 87 -5.09 11.78 -10.93
CA VAL A 87 -5.18 10.38 -10.53
C VAL A 87 -5.02 9.50 -11.77
N LEU A 88 -3.88 8.81 -11.84
CA LEU A 88 -3.53 7.87 -12.90
C LEU A 88 -4.07 6.47 -12.56
N LEU A 89 -4.82 5.87 -13.47
CA LEU A 89 -5.22 4.46 -13.40
C LEU A 89 -4.10 3.59 -13.97
N LEU A 90 -3.45 2.78 -13.14
CA LEU A 90 -2.36 1.87 -13.57
C LEU A 90 -2.87 0.58 -14.21
N GLY A 91 -4.10 0.18 -13.90
CA GLY A 91 -4.79 -0.89 -14.62
C GLY A 91 -5.07 -0.45 -16.07
N SER A 92 -4.99 -1.39 -17.01
CA SER A 92 -5.41 -1.12 -18.39
C SER A 92 -6.89 -0.78 -18.39
N LEU A 93 -7.26 0.33 -19.02
CA LEU A 93 -8.65 0.73 -19.15
C LEU A 93 -9.45 -0.37 -19.86
N HIS A 94 -10.55 -0.80 -19.26
CA HIS A 94 -11.53 -1.61 -19.94
C HIS A 94 -12.49 -0.71 -20.74
N PRO A 95 -12.92 -1.04 -21.95
CA PRO A 95 -13.84 -0.20 -22.74
C PRO A 95 -15.12 0.23 -21.99
N LEU A 96 -15.65 -0.61 -21.12
CA LEU A 96 -16.85 -0.31 -20.30
C LEU A 96 -16.60 0.74 -19.21
N GLU A 97 -15.36 1.00 -18.84
CA GLU A 97 -14.97 1.97 -17.82
C GLU A 97 -14.73 3.39 -18.38
N ALA A 98 -14.73 3.53 -19.72
CA ALA A 98 -14.30 4.75 -20.40
C ALA A 98 -15.14 5.98 -20.02
N GLU A 99 -16.46 5.84 -19.93
CA GLU A 99 -17.36 6.95 -19.61
C GLU A 99 -17.11 7.46 -18.19
N GLU A 100 -17.13 6.57 -17.24
CA GLU A 100 -16.93 6.92 -15.83
C GLU A 100 -15.52 7.46 -15.54
N ALA A 101 -14.48 6.91 -16.18
CA ALA A 101 -13.13 7.44 -16.07
C ALA A 101 -13.05 8.92 -16.52
N LEU A 102 -13.79 9.28 -17.58
CA LEU A 102 -13.89 10.65 -18.07
C LEU A 102 -14.67 11.55 -17.10
N GLU A 103 -15.83 11.10 -16.61
CA GLU A 103 -16.66 11.87 -15.67
C GLU A 103 -15.94 12.18 -14.37
N LEU A 104 -15.15 11.24 -13.88
CA LEU A 104 -14.33 11.39 -12.69
C LEU A 104 -13.02 12.19 -12.93
N GLY A 105 -12.72 12.56 -14.18
CA GLY A 105 -11.47 13.25 -14.54
C GLY A 105 -10.23 12.46 -14.19
N LEU A 106 -10.30 11.12 -14.32
CA LEU A 106 -9.15 10.23 -14.13
C LEU A 106 -8.32 10.17 -15.40
N VAL A 107 -7.03 9.84 -15.26
CA VAL A 107 -6.13 9.63 -16.40
C VAL A 107 -5.95 8.13 -16.60
N PRO A 108 -6.62 7.51 -17.60
CA PRO A 108 -6.53 6.08 -17.81
C PRO A 108 -5.22 5.67 -18.46
N THR A 109 -4.87 4.40 -18.25
CA THR A 109 -3.81 3.70 -18.99
C THR A 109 -4.40 3.00 -20.20
N LEU A 110 -3.85 3.29 -21.37
CA LEU A 110 -4.17 2.61 -22.62
C LEU A 110 -3.13 1.54 -22.95
N SER A 111 -3.60 0.33 -23.17
CA SER A 111 -2.81 -0.86 -23.54
C SER A 111 -3.35 -1.54 -24.80
N THR A 112 -4.50 -1.11 -25.31
CA THR A 112 -5.14 -1.63 -26.52
C THR A 112 -5.80 -0.50 -27.32
N LEU A 113 -6.01 -0.70 -28.61
CA LEU A 113 -6.72 0.28 -29.46
C LEU A 113 -8.22 0.29 -29.17
N GLU A 114 -8.81 -0.85 -28.79
CA GLU A 114 -10.22 -0.94 -28.43
C GLU A 114 -10.56 -0.03 -27.23
N ALA A 115 -9.67 0.01 -26.23
CA ALA A 115 -9.85 0.91 -25.09
C ALA A 115 -9.71 2.38 -25.50
N ALA A 116 -8.79 2.70 -26.42
CA ALA A 116 -8.62 4.06 -26.95
C ALA A 116 -9.83 4.50 -27.78
N GLU A 117 -10.40 3.61 -28.61
CA GLU A 117 -11.61 3.86 -29.39
C GLU A 117 -12.80 4.15 -28.47
N ALA A 118 -13.03 3.30 -27.47
CA ALA A 118 -14.11 3.49 -26.49
C ALA A 118 -13.95 4.82 -25.74
N LEU A 119 -12.73 5.13 -25.27
CA LEU A 119 -12.44 6.40 -24.60
C LEU A 119 -12.73 7.61 -25.51
N SER A 120 -12.30 7.56 -26.77
CA SER A 120 -12.55 8.59 -27.78
C SER A 120 -14.03 8.78 -28.05
N GLN A 121 -14.78 7.68 -28.27
CA GLN A 121 -16.22 7.74 -28.55
C GLN A 121 -17.00 8.36 -27.41
N ARG A 122 -16.72 7.95 -26.15
CA ARG A 122 -17.38 8.50 -24.97
C ARG A 122 -17.01 9.96 -24.73
N ALA A 123 -15.74 10.32 -24.93
CA ALA A 123 -15.31 11.71 -24.79
C ALA A 123 -16.01 12.63 -25.80
N ARG A 124 -16.18 12.22 -27.04
CA ARG A 124 -16.95 12.97 -28.07
C ARG A 124 -18.40 13.17 -27.62
N ALA A 125 -19.06 12.12 -27.08
CA ALA A 125 -20.43 12.20 -26.62
C ALA A 125 -20.58 13.19 -25.42
N LEU A 126 -19.54 13.30 -24.58
CA LEU A 126 -19.50 14.21 -23.45
C LEU A 126 -18.94 15.61 -23.79
N GLY A 127 -18.48 15.84 -25.02
CA GLY A 127 -17.82 17.10 -25.41
C GLY A 127 -16.46 17.33 -24.75
N LEU A 128 -15.76 16.25 -24.39
CA LEU A 128 -14.46 16.28 -23.69
C LEU A 128 -13.30 15.92 -24.63
N VAL A 129 -12.11 16.39 -24.29
CA VAL A 129 -10.84 15.91 -24.88
C VAL A 129 -10.25 14.87 -23.92
N PRO A 130 -10.22 13.59 -24.32
CA PRO A 130 -9.73 12.54 -23.45
C PRO A 130 -8.21 12.63 -23.28
N ARG A 131 -7.75 12.49 -22.04
CA ARG A 131 -6.33 12.42 -21.65
C ARG A 131 -6.01 10.98 -21.26
N ALA A 132 -4.82 10.50 -21.57
CA ALA A 132 -4.40 9.15 -21.18
C ALA A 132 -2.88 9.03 -21.08
N HIS A 133 -2.41 7.95 -20.41
CA HIS A 133 -1.04 7.48 -20.52
C HIS A 133 -0.98 6.21 -21.36
N LEU A 134 0.00 6.14 -22.28
CA LEU A 134 0.29 4.96 -23.07
C LEU A 134 1.17 3.99 -22.28
N LYS A 135 0.70 2.77 -22.13
CA LYS A 135 1.50 1.71 -21.51
C LYS A 135 2.25 0.92 -22.56
N VAL A 136 3.58 0.81 -22.36
CA VAL A 136 4.47 0.05 -23.23
C VAL A 136 5.01 -1.16 -22.46
N ASP A 137 4.98 -2.33 -23.08
CA ASP A 137 5.59 -3.53 -22.51
C ASP A 137 7.02 -3.69 -23.00
N THR A 138 7.94 -3.58 -22.10
CA THR A 138 9.38 -3.77 -22.34
C THR A 138 9.93 -5.12 -21.90
N GLY A 139 9.02 -6.02 -21.47
CA GLY A 139 9.40 -7.38 -21.11
C GLY A 139 8.73 -7.94 -19.84
N MET A 140 7.78 -7.22 -19.21
CA MET A 140 6.99 -7.78 -18.12
C MET A 140 5.90 -8.74 -18.59
N ASN A 141 5.42 -8.58 -19.83
CA ASN A 141 4.42 -9.42 -20.48
C ASN A 141 3.10 -9.53 -19.71
N ARG A 142 2.65 -8.41 -19.16
CA ARG A 142 1.41 -8.34 -18.38
C ARG A 142 0.37 -7.44 -19.01
N VAL A 143 0.72 -6.20 -19.34
CA VAL A 143 -0.12 -5.20 -20.03
C VAL A 143 0.76 -4.21 -20.77
N GLY A 144 0.27 -3.67 -21.88
CA GLY A 144 0.96 -2.65 -22.68
C GLY A 144 1.12 -3.06 -24.14
N PHE A 145 1.28 -2.06 -25.01
CA PHE A 145 1.69 -2.29 -26.39
C PHE A 145 3.13 -2.82 -26.44
N PRO A 146 3.47 -3.74 -27.33
CA PRO A 146 4.86 -4.15 -27.54
C PRO A 146 5.76 -2.92 -27.74
N TRP A 147 6.94 -2.93 -27.17
CA TRP A 147 7.83 -1.75 -27.23
C TRP A 147 8.26 -1.41 -28.65
N GLU A 148 8.35 -2.40 -29.54
CA GLU A 148 8.63 -2.26 -30.97
C GLU A 148 7.51 -1.51 -31.71
N GLU A 149 6.27 -1.64 -31.22
CA GLU A 149 5.06 -1.05 -31.82
C GLU A 149 4.67 0.28 -31.16
N ALA A 150 5.40 0.76 -30.15
CA ALA A 150 5.03 1.94 -29.37
C ALA A 150 4.74 3.17 -30.23
N ALA A 151 5.53 3.40 -31.29
CA ALA A 151 5.35 4.56 -32.16
C ALA A 151 4.10 4.45 -33.06
N SER A 152 3.77 3.26 -33.56
CA SER A 152 2.53 3.04 -34.33
C SER A 152 1.30 3.11 -33.44
N ALA A 153 1.38 2.53 -32.23
CA ALA A 153 0.31 2.59 -31.23
C ALA A 153 0.01 4.05 -30.81
N LEU A 154 1.04 4.83 -30.51
CA LEU A 154 0.87 6.24 -30.17
C LEU A 154 0.16 7.02 -31.28
N ARG A 155 0.63 6.91 -32.52
CA ARG A 155 -0.02 7.59 -33.65
C ARG A 155 -1.48 7.16 -33.84
N ALA A 156 -1.77 5.87 -33.67
CA ALA A 156 -3.14 5.36 -33.78
C ALA A 156 -4.04 5.94 -32.68
N VAL A 157 -3.55 5.98 -31.43
CA VAL A 157 -4.28 6.54 -30.28
C VAL A 157 -4.52 8.04 -30.46
N GLU A 158 -3.51 8.80 -30.89
CA GLU A 158 -3.65 10.25 -31.12
C GLU A 158 -4.57 10.56 -32.34
N ALA A 159 -4.57 9.73 -33.38
CA ALA A 159 -5.48 9.85 -34.49
C ALA A 159 -6.96 9.67 -34.10
N LEU A 160 -7.25 8.96 -33.03
CA LEU A 160 -8.58 8.87 -32.41
C LEU A 160 -8.97 10.14 -31.65
N GLY A 161 -8.08 11.12 -31.51
CA GLY A 161 -8.30 12.36 -30.76
C GLY A 161 -8.02 12.23 -29.27
N VAL A 162 -7.32 11.18 -28.81
CA VAL A 162 -6.87 11.03 -27.44
C VAL A 162 -5.55 11.78 -27.24
N ARG A 163 -5.49 12.65 -26.26
CA ARG A 163 -4.27 13.34 -25.85
C ARG A 163 -3.43 12.43 -24.95
N VAL A 164 -2.36 11.89 -25.51
CA VAL A 164 -1.40 11.12 -24.71
C VAL A 164 -0.46 12.08 -23.98
N GLU A 165 -0.53 12.11 -22.65
CA GLU A 165 0.29 12.99 -21.80
C GLU A 165 1.50 12.29 -21.22
N GLY A 166 1.45 10.98 -21.09
CA GLY A 166 2.55 10.19 -20.58
C GLY A 166 2.72 8.86 -21.29
N VAL A 167 3.95 8.36 -21.25
CA VAL A 167 4.31 7.04 -21.77
C VAL A 167 5.11 6.31 -20.69
N TYR A 168 4.76 5.06 -20.41
CA TYR A 168 5.43 4.36 -19.34
C TYR A 168 5.53 2.85 -19.52
N THR A 169 6.47 2.27 -18.79
CA THR A 169 6.61 0.83 -18.63
C THR A 169 6.70 0.43 -17.15
N HIS A 170 7.00 -0.82 -16.85
CA HIS A 170 7.20 -1.31 -15.48
C HIS A 170 8.31 -2.35 -15.42
N LEU A 171 9.24 -2.17 -14.48
CA LEU A 171 10.34 -3.09 -14.26
C LEU A 171 9.83 -4.39 -13.60
N ALA A 172 10.14 -5.52 -14.23
CA ALA A 172 9.71 -6.84 -13.76
C ALA A 172 10.57 -7.36 -12.61
N THR A 173 11.89 -7.11 -12.66
CA THR A 173 12.89 -7.75 -11.80
C THR A 173 13.74 -6.75 -10.99
N ALA A 174 13.20 -5.58 -10.69
CA ALA A 174 13.94 -4.49 -10.05
C ALA A 174 14.67 -4.86 -8.73
N GLY A 175 14.21 -5.92 -8.06
CA GLY A 175 14.80 -6.44 -6.84
C GLY A 175 15.68 -7.68 -7.02
N GLU A 176 15.74 -8.27 -8.20
CA GLU A 176 16.23 -9.64 -8.42
C GLU A 176 17.28 -9.75 -9.53
N ASP A 177 16.97 -9.23 -10.73
CA ASP A 177 17.81 -9.37 -11.93
C ASP A 177 18.14 -7.99 -12.54
N ALA A 178 19.33 -7.48 -12.21
CA ALA A 178 19.82 -6.20 -12.71
C ALA A 178 20.07 -6.20 -14.22
N ALA A 179 20.46 -7.33 -14.81
CA ALA A 179 20.71 -7.42 -16.26
C ALA A 179 19.40 -7.29 -17.05
N PHE A 180 18.32 -7.87 -16.54
CA PHE A 180 17.01 -7.72 -17.17
C PHE A 180 16.43 -6.31 -16.96
N VAL A 181 16.67 -5.68 -15.81
CA VAL A 181 16.35 -4.26 -15.59
C VAL A 181 17.01 -3.39 -16.66
N GLU A 182 18.30 -3.60 -16.93
CA GLU A 182 19.03 -2.82 -17.94
C GLU A 182 18.49 -3.10 -19.35
N THR A 183 18.08 -4.32 -19.64
CA THR A 183 17.40 -4.66 -20.91
C THR A 183 16.09 -3.90 -21.06
N GLN A 184 15.25 -3.84 -20.01
CA GLN A 184 14.00 -3.09 -20.04
C GLN A 184 14.24 -1.58 -20.18
N ARG A 185 15.26 -1.03 -19.51
CA ARG A 185 15.66 0.37 -19.63
C ARG A 185 16.11 0.73 -21.04
N ARG A 186 16.94 -0.10 -21.67
CA ARG A 186 17.40 0.10 -23.04
C ARG A 186 16.21 0.11 -24.00
N ARG A 187 15.28 -0.86 -23.93
CA ARG A 187 14.05 -0.89 -24.74
C ARG A 187 13.23 0.38 -24.55
N PHE A 188 13.06 0.82 -23.31
CA PHE A 188 12.31 2.04 -23.03
C PHE A 188 13.01 3.31 -23.54
N GLN A 189 14.35 3.35 -23.53
CA GLN A 189 15.09 4.45 -24.15
C GLN A 189 14.91 4.48 -25.68
N GLU A 190 14.83 3.32 -26.34
CA GLU A 190 14.51 3.23 -27.76
C GLU A 190 13.11 3.77 -28.04
N VAL A 191 12.13 3.42 -27.21
CA VAL A 191 10.78 4.01 -27.28
C VAL A 191 10.84 5.53 -27.13
N ARG A 192 11.52 6.08 -26.15
CA ARG A 192 11.66 7.53 -25.95
C ARG A 192 12.30 8.21 -27.18
N ARG A 193 13.33 7.62 -27.78
CA ARG A 193 13.96 8.16 -29.00
C ARG A 193 12.97 8.16 -30.18
N ALA A 194 12.18 7.11 -30.32
CA ALA A 194 11.21 6.98 -31.41
C ALA A 194 10.02 7.93 -31.26
N LEU A 195 9.57 8.21 -30.03
CA LEU A 195 8.42 9.09 -29.76
C LEU A 195 8.80 10.56 -29.60
N GLY A 196 10.06 10.86 -29.25
CA GLY A 196 10.56 12.22 -29.07
C GLY A 196 10.19 12.85 -27.72
N GLU A 197 10.28 14.18 -27.67
CA GLU A 197 9.99 14.98 -26.48
C GLU A 197 8.47 15.32 -26.43
N GLY A 198 8.00 15.79 -25.28
CA GLY A 198 6.63 16.29 -25.10
C GLY A 198 5.74 15.35 -24.31
N TYR A 199 6.21 14.18 -23.93
CA TYR A 199 5.49 13.22 -23.09
C TYR A 199 6.15 13.11 -21.70
N PHE A 200 5.32 12.87 -20.67
CA PHE A 200 5.83 12.51 -19.35
C PHE A 200 6.24 11.03 -19.36
N TYR A 201 7.54 10.77 -19.40
CA TYR A 201 8.07 9.41 -19.33
C TYR A 201 8.24 8.96 -17.90
N HIS A 202 7.71 7.77 -17.54
CA HIS A 202 7.91 7.18 -16.23
C HIS A 202 8.14 5.66 -16.29
N LEU A 203 9.14 5.20 -15.57
CA LEU A 203 9.63 3.82 -15.67
C LEU A 203 9.76 3.16 -14.31
N GLU A 204 10.51 3.76 -13.40
CA GLU A 204 10.95 3.12 -12.19
C GLU A 204 9.79 2.87 -11.21
N ASN A 205 9.87 1.74 -10.52
CA ASN A 205 9.14 1.46 -9.29
C ASN A 205 10.06 1.71 -8.06
N SER A 206 9.56 1.44 -6.86
CA SER A 206 10.32 1.65 -5.61
C SER A 206 11.71 1.01 -5.62
N LEU A 207 11.82 -0.25 -6.02
CA LEU A 207 13.11 -0.96 -6.04
C LEU A 207 14.00 -0.52 -7.21
N GLY A 208 13.40 -0.18 -8.35
CA GLY A 208 14.11 0.40 -9.49
C GLY A 208 14.82 1.68 -9.08
N LEU A 209 14.11 2.61 -8.44
CA LEU A 209 14.71 3.84 -7.92
C LEU A 209 15.81 3.56 -6.90
N LEU A 210 15.53 2.75 -5.89
CA LEU A 210 16.43 2.56 -4.75
C LEU A 210 17.72 1.82 -5.10
N ARG A 211 17.66 0.86 -6.03
CA ARG A 211 18.81 0.01 -6.40
C ARG A 211 19.55 0.46 -7.65
N HIS A 212 18.84 1.10 -8.58
CA HIS A 212 19.37 1.41 -9.90
C HIS A 212 19.32 2.91 -10.25
N GLY A 213 18.73 3.76 -9.37
CA GLY A 213 18.50 5.17 -9.66
C GLY A 213 17.37 5.42 -10.66
N ALA A 214 17.06 6.68 -10.93
CA ALA A 214 16.00 7.06 -11.85
C ALA A 214 16.57 7.50 -13.21
N THR A 215 15.92 7.07 -14.29
CA THR A 215 16.16 7.53 -15.66
C THR A 215 14.93 8.23 -16.27
N ALA A 216 13.81 8.18 -15.54
CA ALA A 216 12.54 8.76 -15.91
C ALA A 216 11.73 9.01 -14.63
N GLY A 217 10.46 9.43 -14.75
CA GLY A 217 9.55 9.58 -13.61
C GLY A 217 9.37 8.26 -12.83
N VAL A 218 9.09 8.37 -11.55
CA VAL A 218 9.09 7.24 -10.61
C VAL A 218 7.71 7.06 -9.97
N ARG A 219 7.26 5.81 -9.87
CA ARG A 219 6.03 5.44 -9.14
C ARG A 219 6.40 4.67 -7.90
N VAL A 220 6.09 5.22 -6.73
CA VAL A 220 6.47 4.65 -5.44
C VAL A 220 5.26 4.17 -4.64
N GLY A 221 5.29 2.92 -4.23
CA GLY A 221 4.35 2.34 -3.26
C GLY A 221 5.15 1.75 -2.11
N LEU A 222 5.77 0.59 -2.32
CA LEU A 222 6.52 -0.17 -1.31
C LEU A 222 7.49 0.72 -0.48
N ALA A 223 8.29 1.53 -1.14
CA ALA A 223 9.25 2.42 -0.49
C ALA A 223 8.58 3.60 0.22
N LEU A 224 7.47 4.10 -0.32
CA LEU A 224 6.71 5.20 0.29
C LEU A 224 6.21 4.83 1.69
N TYR A 225 5.75 3.59 1.87
CA TYR A 225 5.26 3.06 3.15
C TYR A 225 6.38 2.51 4.05
N GLY A 226 7.65 2.70 3.64
CA GLY A 226 8.81 2.29 4.42
C GLY A 226 9.05 0.79 4.48
N LEU A 227 8.53 0.01 3.52
CA LEU A 227 8.61 -1.46 3.53
C LEU A 227 9.88 -2.02 2.85
N VAL A 228 10.91 -1.19 2.70
CA VAL A 228 12.21 -1.57 2.12
C VAL A 228 13.31 -1.21 3.10
N PRO A 229 13.97 -2.18 3.75
CA PRO A 229 15.05 -1.92 4.68
C PRO A 229 16.33 -1.41 4.00
N GLY A 230 17.19 -0.74 4.76
CA GLY A 230 18.55 -0.41 4.33
C GLY A 230 18.72 0.91 3.54
N PHE A 231 17.64 1.68 3.31
CA PHE A 231 17.68 2.91 2.51
C PHE A 231 17.33 4.20 3.28
N GLY A 232 17.24 4.13 4.61
CA GLY A 232 16.84 5.26 5.45
C GLY A 232 15.32 5.47 5.50
N LEU A 233 14.55 4.57 4.93
CA LEU A 233 13.09 4.56 4.98
C LEU A 233 12.61 3.98 6.31
N ARG A 234 11.47 4.46 6.79
CA ARG A 234 10.84 3.98 8.03
C ARG A 234 9.46 3.42 7.74
N PRO A 235 9.12 2.20 8.23
CA PRO A 235 7.74 1.73 8.21
C PRO A 235 6.83 2.73 8.94
N ILE A 236 5.62 2.92 8.42
CA ILE A 236 4.71 3.97 8.90
C ILE A 236 3.51 3.43 9.66
N LEU A 237 3.38 2.10 9.77
CA LEU A 237 2.19 1.44 10.32
C LEU A 237 2.55 0.60 11.53
N ARG A 238 1.76 0.73 12.62
CA ARG A 238 1.80 -0.15 13.79
C ARG A 238 0.40 -0.54 14.24
N ILE A 239 0.28 -1.69 14.91
CA ILE A 239 -0.96 -2.18 15.52
C ILE A 239 -0.77 -2.17 17.02
N LEU A 240 -1.68 -1.51 17.71
CA LEU A 240 -1.73 -1.41 19.16
C LEU A 240 -2.97 -2.11 19.71
N ALA A 241 -2.85 -2.69 20.90
CA ALA A 241 -3.96 -3.33 21.57
C ALA A 241 -3.86 -3.23 23.09
N ARG A 242 -5.02 -3.13 23.76
CA ARG A 242 -5.15 -3.25 25.21
C ARG A 242 -5.66 -4.64 25.55
N PRO A 243 -5.17 -5.29 26.63
CA PRO A 243 -5.65 -6.62 27.01
C PRO A 243 -7.11 -6.56 27.47
N THR A 244 -7.87 -7.59 27.13
CA THR A 244 -9.24 -7.78 27.63
C THR A 244 -9.28 -8.67 28.88
N LEU A 245 -8.21 -9.41 29.11
CA LEU A 245 -8.03 -10.28 30.27
C LEU A 245 -6.55 -10.38 30.61
N VAL A 246 -6.25 -10.31 31.89
CA VAL A 246 -4.93 -10.68 32.44
C VAL A 246 -5.15 -11.69 33.57
N LYS A 247 -4.46 -12.83 33.50
CA LYS A 247 -4.61 -13.90 34.51
C LYS A 247 -3.29 -14.62 34.79
N ARG A 248 -3.21 -15.27 35.95
CA ARG A 248 -2.11 -16.16 36.29
C ARG A 248 -2.44 -17.60 35.88
N LEU A 249 -1.50 -18.30 35.25
CA LEU A 249 -1.64 -19.70 34.85
C LEU A 249 -1.17 -20.63 35.97
N LYS A 250 -1.82 -21.80 36.04
CA LYS A 250 -1.39 -22.91 36.91
C LYS A 250 -0.54 -23.89 36.09
N ALA A 251 0.29 -24.66 36.75
CA ALA A 251 1.03 -25.72 36.08
C ALA A 251 0.08 -26.71 35.39
N GLY A 252 0.37 -26.99 34.14
CA GLY A 252 -0.44 -27.87 33.28
C GLY A 252 -1.60 -27.18 32.56
N ASP A 253 -1.89 -25.88 32.82
CA ASP A 253 -2.88 -25.14 32.03
C ASP A 253 -2.47 -25.10 30.55
N ARG A 254 -3.42 -25.37 29.68
CA ARG A 254 -3.22 -25.33 28.21
C ARG A 254 -3.79 -24.06 27.63
N VAL A 255 -3.05 -23.42 26.70
CA VAL A 255 -3.44 -22.14 26.13
C VAL A 255 -3.85 -22.32 24.66
N GLY A 256 -5.00 -21.75 24.32
CA GLY A 256 -5.52 -21.63 22.97
C GLY A 256 -5.91 -22.94 22.28
N TYR A 257 -6.21 -22.86 20.99
CA TYR A 257 -6.61 -24.01 20.18
C TYR A 257 -5.50 -25.07 20.08
N GLY A 258 -5.89 -26.32 20.33
CA GLY A 258 -4.98 -27.46 20.34
C GLY A 258 -4.14 -27.54 21.62
N GLY A 259 -4.23 -26.57 22.54
CA GLY A 259 -3.50 -26.55 23.81
C GLY A 259 -1.99 -26.71 23.61
N VAL A 260 -1.44 -26.12 22.55
CA VAL A 260 -0.03 -26.32 22.15
C VAL A 260 0.96 -25.70 23.11
N TYR A 261 0.57 -24.67 23.86
CA TYR A 261 1.33 -24.15 24.98
C TYR A 261 0.82 -24.77 26.28
N VAL A 262 1.74 -25.32 27.08
CA VAL A 262 1.43 -25.88 28.40
C VAL A 262 2.20 -25.08 29.44
N ALA A 263 1.47 -24.47 30.37
CA ALA A 263 2.04 -23.63 31.42
C ALA A 263 2.87 -24.43 32.43
N ARG A 264 3.98 -23.86 32.84
CA ARG A 264 4.86 -24.44 33.91
C ARG A 264 4.35 -24.10 35.31
N GLY A 265 3.47 -23.07 35.38
CA GLY A 265 2.88 -22.58 36.63
C GLY A 265 3.51 -21.29 37.11
N GLY A 266 2.66 -20.31 37.37
CA GLY A 266 3.07 -19.00 37.86
C GLY A 266 3.20 -17.92 36.77
N GLU A 267 3.21 -18.29 35.50
CA GLU A 267 3.23 -17.34 34.36
C GLU A 267 1.95 -16.49 34.33
N TRP A 268 2.10 -15.25 33.96
CA TRP A 268 0.98 -14.38 33.65
C TRP A 268 0.67 -14.42 32.16
N LEU A 269 -0.60 -14.30 31.82
CA LEU A 269 -1.10 -14.31 30.44
C LEU A 269 -1.98 -13.09 30.21
N ALA A 270 -1.72 -12.35 29.15
CA ALA A 270 -2.65 -11.34 28.60
C ALA A 270 -3.37 -11.90 27.40
N THR A 271 -4.65 -11.55 27.23
CA THR A 271 -5.45 -11.78 26.01
C THR A 271 -5.66 -10.45 25.32
N LEU A 272 -5.12 -10.29 24.11
CA LEU A 272 -5.28 -9.12 23.27
C LEU A 272 -6.41 -9.33 22.28
N PRO A 273 -7.32 -8.36 22.06
CA PRO A 273 -8.51 -8.48 21.20
C PRO A 273 -8.15 -8.24 19.72
N VAL A 274 -7.19 -8.97 19.21
CA VAL A 274 -6.74 -8.92 17.82
C VAL A 274 -6.29 -10.31 17.38
N GLY A 275 -6.74 -10.73 16.20
CA GLY A 275 -6.47 -12.06 15.69
C GLY A 275 -6.37 -12.12 14.15
N TYR A 276 -6.52 -13.31 13.57
CA TYR A 276 -6.33 -13.46 12.12
C TYR A 276 -7.46 -12.83 11.29
N ALA A 277 -8.66 -12.59 11.86
CA ALA A 277 -9.71 -11.83 11.17
C ALA A 277 -9.39 -10.32 11.08
N ASP A 278 -8.42 -9.86 11.85
CA ASP A 278 -7.89 -8.50 11.80
C ASP A 278 -6.71 -8.39 10.83
N GLY A 279 -6.29 -9.50 10.23
CA GLY A 279 -5.19 -9.57 9.28
C GLY A 279 -3.88 -10.05 9.87
N LEU A 280 -3.84 -10.49 11.15
CA LEU A 280 -2.64 -11.08 11.69
C LEU A 280 -2.32 -12.40 10.97
N PRO A 281 -1.13 -12.59 10.40
CA PRO A 281 -0.82 -13.79 9.66
C PRO A 281 -0.68 -14.99 10.60
N TRP A 282 -1.59 -15.96 10.44
CA TRP A 282 -1.62 -17.16 11.27
C TRP A 282 -0.28 -17.92 11.19
N GLY A 283 0.28 -18.23 12.37
CA GLY A 283 1.56 -18.95 12.50
C GLY A 283 2.82 -18.08 12.34
N ALA A 284 2.71 -16.81 11.97
CA ALA A 284 3.86 -15.93 11.78
C ALA A 284 4.12 -14.97 12.97
N VAL A 285 3.09 -14.60 13.72
CA VAL A 285 3.21 -13.69 14.86
C VAL A 285 3.72 -14.48 16.07
N ARG A 286 4.99 -14.34 16.37
CA ARG A 286 5.64 -15.03 17.51
C ARG A 286 5.84 -14.14 18.72
N PHE A 287 5.95 -12.85 18.50
CA PHE A 287 6.24 -11.85 19.53
C PHE A 287 5.33 -10.64 19.38
N VAL A 288 5.08 -9.98 20.51
CA VAL A 288 4.55 -8.62 20.59
C VAL A 288 5.44 -7.82 21.52
N LYS A 289 5.44 -6.48 21.45
CA LYS A 289 6.09 -5.66 22.47
C LYS A 289 5.12 -5.34 23.58
N GLY A 290 5.57 -5.56 24.82
CA GLY A 290 4.86 -5.16 26.02
C GLY A 290 4.87 -3.64 26.25
N PRO A 291 4.15 -3.16 27.28
CA PRO A 291 4.10 -1.73 27.62
C PRO A 291 5.47 -1.12 27.94
N ASP A 292 6.43 -1.95 28.37
CA ASP A 292 7.82 -1.57 28.67
C ASP A 292 8.77 -1.73 27.46
N GLY A 293 8.24 -2.06 26.28
CA GLY A 293 9.00 -2.27 25.05
C GLY A 293 9.68 -3.65 24.94
N ARG A 294 9.56 -4.53 25.92
CA ARG A 294 10.12 -5.89 25.87
C ARG A 294 9.37 -6.75 24.87
N LEU A 295 10.11 -7.64 24.20
CA LEU A 295 9.52 -8.70 23.39
C LEU A 295 8.90 -9.75 24.31
N LEU A 296 7.63 -10.03 24.10
CA LEU A 296 6.82 -11.00 24.82
C LEU A 296 6.36 -12.09 23.86
N GLU A 297 6.45 -13.33 24.30
CA GLU A 297 6.12 -14.49 23.46
C GLU A 297 4.60 -14.67 23.35
N VAL A 298 4.13 -14.97 22.14
CA VAL A 298 2.75 -15.39 21.89
C VAL A 298 2.57 -16.81 22.36
N ALA A 299 1.68 -17.03 23.32
CA ALA A 299 1.38 -18.33 23.88
C ALA A 299 0.26 -19.03 23.14
N GLY A 300 0.55 -20.20 22.58
CA GLY A 300 -0.45 -20.96 21.85
C GLY A 300 -0.69 -20.43 20.43
N ARG A 301 -1.82 -20.81 19.84
CA ARG A 301 -2.20 -20.40 18.48
C ARG A 301 -3.05 -19.14 18.53
N ILE A 302 -2.81 -18.23 17.58
CA ILE A 302 -3.68 -17.07 17.35
C ILE A 302 -5.07 -17.56 16.98
N SER A 303 -6.09 -16.98 17.62
CA SER A 303 -7.51 -17.21 17.31
C SER A 303 -8.00 -16.22 16.24
N MET A 304 -9.27 -16.35 15.85
CA MET A 304 -9.90 -15.42 14.92
C MET A 304 -9.82 -13.97 15.40
N ASP A 305 -10.14 -13.74 16.68
CA ASP A 305 -10.32 -12.41 17.26
C ASP A 305 -9.36 -12.12 18.43
N GLN A 306 -8.47 -13.05 18.78
CA GLN A 306 -7.65 -12.94 19.98
C GLN A 306 -6.25 -13.52 19.80
N THR A 307 -5.30 -12.88 20.47
CA THR A 307 -3.91 -13.34 20.63
C THR A 307 -3.56 -13.36 22.11
N THR A 308 -2.97 -14.44 22.58
CA THR A 308 -2.53 -14.62 23.98
C THR A 308 -1.03 -14.46 24.09
N VAL A 309 -0.57 -13.74 25.12
CA VAL A 309 0.82 -13.33 25.30
C VAL A 309 1.28 -13.60 26.72
N LEU A 310 2.47 -14.18 26.88
CA LEU A 310 3.09 -14.39 28.16
C LEU A 310 3.64 -13.08 28.74
N LEU A 311 3.45 -12.87 30.03
CA LEU A 311 3.90 -11.71 30.74
C LEU A 311 4.86 -12.09 31.87
N PRO A 312 5.88 -11.27 32.18
CA PRO A 312 6.76 -11.46 33.33
C PRO A 312 6.07 -11.18 34.67
N GLY A 313 4.95 -10.46 34.63
CA GLY A 313 4.15 -10.08 35.80
C GLY A 313 2.78 -9.54 35.37
N PRO A 314 1.89 -9.21 36.32
CA PRO A 314 0.59 -8.65 35.98
C PRO A 314 0.73 -7.23 35.45
N VAL A 315 -0.19 -6.88 34.52
CA VAL A 315 -0.37 -5.51 34.02
C VAL A 315 -1.85 -5.14 34.12
N GLY A 316 -2.16 -3.84 34.14
CA GLY A 316 -3.55 -3.36 34.08
C GLY A 316 -4.15 -3.52 32.68
N LEU A 317 -5.49 -3.45 32.60
CA LEU A 317 -6.20 -3.55 31.31
C LEU A 317 -6.01 -2.31 30.42
N GLU A 318 -5.56 -1.21 30.98
CA GLU A 318 -5.19 0.03 30.30
C GLU A 318 -3.83 -0.05 29.57
N ALA A 319 -3.01 -1.06 29.90
CA ALA A 319 -1.69 -1.24 29.31
C ALA A 319 -1.76 -1.43 27.79
N VAL A 320 -0.89 -0.74 27.05
CA VAL A 320 -0.86 -0.80 25.59
C VAL A 320 0.27 -1.71 25.14
N PHE A 321 -0.07 -2.69 24.32
CA PHE A 321 0.85 -3.62 23.66
C PHE A 321 1.00 -3.22 22.19
N GLU A 322 2.21 -3.31 21.66
CA GLU A 322 2.47 -3.12 20.23
C GLU A 322 2.57 -4.49 19.55
N VAL A 323 1.47 -4.87 18.88
CA VAL A 323 1.32 -6.16 18.21
C VAL A 323 2.11 -6.21 16.92
N LEU A 324 2.06 -5.11 16.16
CA LEU A 324 2.88 -4.85 14.98
C LEU A 324 3.64 -3.56 15.21
N SER A 325 4.95 -3.59 15.01
CA SER A 325 5.83 -2.42 15.16
C SER A 325 6.14 -1.76 13.83
N ALA A 326 6.26 -0.43 13.86
CA ALA A 326 6.74 0.37 12.74
C ALA A 326 8.28 0.32 12.65
N ASP A 327 8.85 -0.88 12.65
CA ASP A 327 10.28 -1.14 12.52
C ASP A 327 10.56 -2.43 11.71
N PHE A 328 11.83 -2.78 11.55
CA PHE A 328 12.28 -4.01 10.88
C PHE A 328 12.66 -5.12 11.86
N GLY A 329 12.23 -5.01 13.11
CA GLY A 329 12.46 -6.02 14.15
C GLY A 329 11.49 -7.21 14.08
N PRO A 330 11.55 -8.10 15.09
CA PRO A 330 10.78 -9.35 15.11
C PRO A 330 9.25 -9.16 15.13
N THR A 331 8.77 -7.97 15.46
CA THR A 331 7.36 -7.59 15.48
C THR A 331 6.95 -6.75 14.27
N GLY A 332 7.86 -6.53 13.29
CA GLY A 332 7.60 -5.75 12.08
C GLY A 332 6.98 -6.57 10.95
N LEU A 333 6.41 -5.89 9.95
CA LEU A 333 5.80 -6.51 8.76
C LEU A 333 6.77 -7.41 8.00
N LEU A 334 8.06 -7.05 7.95
CA LEU A 334 9.08 -7.85 7.26
C LEU A 334 9.24 -9.22 7.91
N ALA A 335 9.36 -9.27 9.24
CA ALA A 335 9.49 -10.53 9.98
C ALA A 335 8.25 -11.44 9.81
N TRP A 336 7.05 -10.84 9.76
CA TRP A 336 5.83 -11.60 9.50
C TRP A 336 5.78 -12.15 8.07
N ALA A 337 6.21 -11.36 7.10
CA ALA A 337 6.29 -11.78 5.70
C ALA A 337 7.31 -12.92 5.50
N GLU A 338 8.50 -12.79 6.07
CA GLU A 338 9.54 -13.84 6.04
C GLU A 338 9.05 -15.15 6.66
N ALA A 339 8.37 -15.08 7.82
CA ALA A 339 7.80 -16.26 8.49
C ALA A 339 6.71 -16.95 7.66
N ARG A 340 6.08 -16.23 6.72
CA ARG A 340 5.05 -16.75 5.79
C ARG A 340 5.62 -17.11 4.42
N GLY A 341 6.86 -16.80 4.14
CA GLY A 341 7.45 -16.94 2.80
C GLY A 341 6.80 -16.02 1.76
N THR A 342 6.40 -14.82 2.17
CA THR A 342 5.71 -13.84 1.32
C THR A 342 6.37 -12.45 1.40
N LEU A 343 5.69 -11.42 0.91
CA LEU A 343 6.18 -10.05 0.81
C LEU A 343 5.50 -9.15 1.86
N PRO A 344 6.20 -8.16 2.45
CA PRO A 344 5.65 -7.32 3.52
C PRO A 344 4.41 -6.54 3.08
N TYR A 345 4.30 -6.15 1.82
CA TYR A 345 3.11 -5.45 1.33
C TYR A 345 1.92 -6.40 1.12
N GLU A 346 2.13 -7.69 0.88
CA GLU A 346 1.05 -8.69 0.85
C GLU A 346 0.45 -8.83 2.26
N VAL A 347 1.28 -8.88 3.30
CA VAL A 347 0.78 -8.88 4.68
C VAL A 347 0.03 -7.58 4.99
N ALA A 348 0.57 -6.43 4.60
CA ALA A 348 -0.03 -5.12 4.90
C ALA A 348 -1.42 -4.94 4.25
N VAL A 349 -1.61 -5.36 3.00
CA VAL A 349 -2.89 -5.22 2.29
C VAL A 349 -4.01 -6.08 2.88
N HIS A 350 -3.67 -7.12 3.64
CA HIS A 350 -4.63 -7.99 4.31
C HIS A 350 -5.04 -7.51 5.72
N LEU A 351 -4.44 -6.42 6.22
CA LEU A 351 -4.87 -5.83 7.49
C LEU A 351 -6.31 -5.33 7.38
N SER A 352 -7.18 -5.91 8.20
CA SER A 352 -8.63 -5.67 8.15
C SER A 352 -9.00 -4.24 8.52
N ARG A 353 -10.08 -3.74 7.90
CA ARG A 353 -10.71 -2.47 8.29
C ARG A 353 -11.50 -2.57 9.62
N ARG A 354 -11.59 -3.74 10.23
CA ARG A 354 -12.12 -3.92 11.59
C ARG A 354 -11.29 -3.16 12.63
N LEU A 355 -9.98 -2.99 12.38
CA LEU A 355 -9.11 -2.15 13.20
C LEU A 355 -9.24 -0.70 12.72
N PRO A 356 -9.77 0.20 13.55
CA PRO A 356 -9.81 1.62 13.23
C PRO A 356 -8.40 2.17 13.05
N ARG A 357 -8.24 3.11 12.12
CA ARG A 357 -6.95 3.72 11.81
C ARG A 357 -6.88 5.14 12.33
N ARG A 358 -5.83 5.44 13.07
CA ARG A 358 -5.49 6.77 13.59
C ARG A 358 -4.29 7.30 12.80
N TYR A 359 -4.40 8.49 12.26
CA TYR A 359 -3.36 9.14 11.48
C TYR A 359 -2.69 10.20 12.34
N LEU A 360 -1.37 10.05 12.55
CA LEU A 360 -0.58 10.88 13.46
C LEU A 360 0.37 11.78 12.65
N GLU A 361 0.38 13.10 12.93
CA GLU A 361 1.30 14.09 12.36
C GLU A 361 2.52 14.33 13.25
#